data_719f3ec902b04cd312d9d85f0c54ddf0
#
_entry.id   719f3ec902b04cd312d9d85f0c54ddf0
#
_cell.length_a   1.000
_cell.length_b   1.000
_cell.length_c   1.000
_cell.angle_alpha   90.00
_cell.angle_beta   90.00
_cell.angle_gamma   90.00
#
_symmetry.space_group_name_H-M   'P 1'
#
loop_
_entity.id
_entity.type
_entity.pdbx_description
1 polymer ?
#
loop_
_entity_poly.entity_id
_entity_poly.type
_entity_poly.pdbx_seq_one_letter_code
_entity_poly.pdbx_strand_id
1 'polypeptide(L)'
;MPPWDGIPDTATSPLSAAARADRHAILRQALRDLSASDRQIVLLRNFDDLSNAECAAILGLDVKAASIRYVRALQRLKAKLVEYTEFQP
;
A
#
# COMPACT_ATOMS: atom_id res chain seq x y z
N MET A 1 -0.48 -15.30 24.48
CA MET A 1 -1.38 -14.87 23.41
C MET A 1 -1.27 -13.37 23.24
N PRO A 2 -0.91 -12.89 22.05
CA PRO A 2 -0.83 -11.44 21.81
C PRO A 2 -2.19 -10.77 22.01
N PRO A 3 -2.20 -9.50 22.42
CA PRO A 3 -3.47 -8.82 22.69
C PRO A 3 -4.42 -8.79 21.49
N TRP A 4 -3.87 -8.73 20.26
CA TRP A 4 -4.74 -8.69 19.10
C TRP A 4 -5.40 -10.03 18.81
N ASP A 5 -4.86 -11.13 19.32
CA ASP A 5 -5.50 -12.45 19.20
C ASP A 5 -6.74 -12.52 20.07
N GLY A 6 -6.88 -11.62 21.03
CA GLY A 6 -8.08 -11.51 21.82
C GLY A 6 -9.21 -10.80 21.07
N ILE A 7 -8.97 -10.38 19.83
CA ILE A 7 -9.97 -9.69 19.02
C ILE A 7 -10.33 -10.47 17.75
N PRO A 8 -10.29 -11.82 17.75
CA PRO A 8 -10.69 -12.56 16.56
C PRO A 8 -12.17 -12.39 16.25
N ASP A 9 -12.98 -12.15 17.26
CA ASP A 9 -14.41 -11.93 17.06
C ASP A 9 -14.66 -10.71 16.21
N THR A 10 -13.89 -9.64 16.44
CA THR A 10 -13.97 -8.44 15.62
C THR A 10 -13.54 -8.74 14.19
N ALA A 11 -12.48 -9.53 14.05
CA ALA A 11 -11.95 -9.89 12.73
C ALA A 11 -12.92 -10.78 11.96
N THR A 12 -13.75 -11.56 12.66
CA THR A 12 -14.69 -12.48 12.04
C THR A 12 -16.10 -11.92 11.92
N SER A 13 -16.37 -10.73 12.48
CA SER A 13 -17.70 -10.15 12.35
C SER A 13 -17.94 -9.73 10.88
N PRO A 14 -19.17 -9.87 10.39
CA PRO A 14 -19.48 -9.46 9.01
C PRO A 14 -19.18 -7.98 8.76
N LEU A 15 -19.42 -7.11 9.73
CA LEU A 15 -19.13 -5.68 9.58
C LEU A 15 -17.64 -5.41 9.45
N SER A 16 -16.81 -6.05 10.29
CA SER A 16 -15.36 -5.89 10.21
C SER A 16 -14.80 -6.47 8.93
N ALA A 17 -15.32 -7.61 8.50
CA ALA A 17 -14.88 -8.23 7.26
C ALA A 17 -15.25 -7.35 6.06
N ALA A 18 -16.46 -6.79 6.05
CA ALA A 18 -16.91 -5.89 4.99
C ALA A 18 -16.06 -4.62 4.95
N ALA A 19 -15.77 -4.03 6.12
CA ALA A 19 -14.95 -2.82 6.19
C ALA A 19 -13.53 -3.07 5.69
N ARG A 20 -12.95 -4.23 6.00
CA ARG A 20 -11.62 -4.60 5.50
C ARG A 20 -11.64 -4.82 4.00
N ALA A 21 -12.67 -5.47 3.49
CA ALA A 21 -12.81 -5.70 2.06
C ALA A 21 -12.91 -4.37 1.31
N ASP A 22 -13.65 -3.42 1.86
CA ASP A 22 -13.78 -2.09 1.28
C ASP A 22 -12.44 -1.35 1.26
N ARG A 23 -11.68 -1.42 2.36
CA ARG A 23 -10.37 -0.80 2.43
C ARG A 23 -9.40 -1.43 1.44
N HIS A 24 -9.44 -2.76 1.30
CA HIS A 24 -8.61 -3.46 0.33
C HIS A 24 -8.98 -3.09 -1.10
N ALA A 25 -10.25 -2.95 -1.38
CA ALA A 25 -10.73 -2.56 -2.71
C ALA A 25 -10.25 -1.14 -3.04
N ILE A 26 -10.34 -0.21 -2.08
CA ILE A 26 -9.88 1.16 -2.24
C ILE A 26 -8.36 1.17 -2.50
N LEU A 27 -7.61 0.42 -1.71
CA LEU A 27 -6.15 0.34 -1.88
C LEU A 27 -5.79 -0.22 -3.25
N ARG A 28 -6.43 -1.31 -3.66
CA ARG A 28 -6.17 -1.89 -4.98
C ARG A 28 -6.46 -0.91 -6.10
N GLN A 29 -7.56 -0.16 -5.99
CA GLN A 29 -7.91 0.82 -6.99
C GLN A 29 -6.91 1.97 -7.02
N ALA A 30 -6.50 2.46 -5.85
CA ALA A 30 -5.49 3.51 -5.76
C ALA A 30 -4.16 3.06 -6.37
N LEU A 31 -3.76 1.82 -6.15
CA LEU A 31 -2.56 1.25 -6.75
C LEU A 31 -2.68 1.17 -8.27
N ARG A 32 -3.84 0.80 -8.79
CA ARG A 32 -4.07 0.76 -10.24
C ARG A 32 -3.97 2.14 -10.87
N ASP A 33 -4.35 3.17 -10.14
CA ASP A 33 -4.32 4.55 -10.64
C ASP A 33 -2.92 5.14 -10.66
N LEU A 34 -1.97 4.49 -10.00
CA LEU A 34 -0.58 4.92 -10.07
C LEU A 34 0.04 4.52 -11.41
N SER A 35 1.08 5.24 -11.81
CA SER A 35 1.88 4.79 -12.96
C SER A 35 2.48 3.42 -12.67
N ALA A 36 2.82 2.70 -13.72
CA ALA A 36 3.41 1.36 -13.56
C ALA A 36 4.68 1.40 -12.72
N SER A 37 5.53 2.42 -12.91
CA SER A 37 6.78 2.52 -12.16
C SER A 37 6.54 2.86 -10.69
N ASP A 38 5.58 3.73 -10.38
CA ASP A 38 5.23 4.04 -8.99
C ASP A 38 4.65 2.81 -8.28
N ARG A 39 3.72 2.13 -8.95
CA ARG A 39 3.12 0.91 -8.40
C ARG A 39 4.17 -0.15 -8.13
N GLN A 40 5.10 -0.33 -9.05
CA GLN A 40 6.14 -1.35 -8.92
C GLN A 40 6.99 -1.14 -7.67
N ILE A 41 7.46 0.08 -7.43
CA ILE A 41 8.32 0.31 -6.27
C ILE A 41 7.55 0.21 -4.96
N VAL A 42 6.29 0.62 -4.93
CA VAL A 42 5.45 0.46 -3.74
C VAL A 42 5.26 -1.02 -3.43
N LEU A 43 4.98 -1.84 -4.45
CA LEU A 43 4.79 -3.27 -4.25
C LEU A 43 6.07 -3.96 -3.79
N LEU A 44 7.21 -3.62 -4.38
CA LEU A 44 8.48 -4.20 -3.97
C LEU A 44 8.83 -3.87 -2.53
N ARG A 45 8.58 -2.65 -2.10
CA ARG A 45 8.93 -2.22 -0.76
C ARG A 45 7.96 -2.71 0.31
N ASN A 46 6.68 -2.74 0.03
CA ASN A 46 5.66 -2.99 1.05
C ASN A 46 5.10 -4.40 1.02
N PHE A 47 5.08 -5.06 -0.13
CA PHE A 47 4.54 -6.42 -0.22
C PHE A 47 5.63 -7.47 -0.30
N ASP A 48 6.73 -7.16 -0.97
CA ASP A 48 7.87 -8.08 -1.06
C ASP A 48 8.93 -7.81 0.00
N ASP A 49 8.74 -6.77 0.81
CA ASP A 49 9.64 -6.41 1.92
C ASP A 49 11.09 -6.17 1.50
N LEU A 50 11.29 -5.67 0.29
CA LEU A 50 12.64 -5.42 -0.20
C LEU A 50 13.17 -4.08 0.31
N SER A 51 14.48 -4.02 0.53
CA SER A 51 15.16 -2.78 0.92
C SER A 51 15.28 -1.84 -0.28
N ASN A 52 15.64 -0.58 -0.01
CA ASN A 52 15.93 0.37 -1.07
C ASN A 52 17.05 -0.14 -1.99
N ALA A 53 18.07 -0.77 -1.43
CA ALA A 53 19.18 -1.31 -2.21
C ALA A 53 18.70 -2.43 -3.13
N GLU A 54 17.86 -3.31 -2.62
CA GLU A 54 17.30 -4.41 -3.41
C GLU A 54 16.41 -3.90 -4.53
N CYS A 55 15.56 -2.92 -4.22
CA CYS A 55 14.70 -2.29 -5.23
C CYS A 55 15.55 -1.60 -6.30
N ALA A 56 16.59 -0.89 -5.89
CA ALA A 56 17.47 -0.21 -6.82
C ALA A 56 18.12 -1.21 -7.79
N ALA A 57 18.58 -2.35 -7.27
CA ALA A 57 19.18 -3.39 -8.09
C ALA A 57 18.19 -3.94 -9.12
N ILE A 58 16.96 -4.21 -8.69
CA ILE A 58 15.91 -4.75 -9.56
C ILE A 58 15.53 -3.74 -10.65
N LEU A 59 15.43 -2.47 -10.28
CA LEU A 59 14.95 -1.41 -11.18
C LEU A 59 16.05 -0.78 -12.02
N GLY A 60 17.32 -1.16 -11.78
CA GLY A 60 18.45 -0.56 -12.49
C GLY A 60 18.69 0.89 -12.10
N LEU A 61 18.42 1.24 -10.84
CA LEU A 61 18.61 2.59 -10.30
C LEU A 61 19.69 2.58 -9.23
N ASP A 62 20.24 3.75 -8.92
CA ASP A 62 21.03 3.86 -7.69
C ASP A 62 20.09 3.94 -6.48
N VAL A 63 20.66 3.71 -5.29
CA VAL A 63 19.87 3.63 -4.06
C VAL A 63 19.16 4.94 -3.76
N LYS A 64 19.83 6.07 -4.02
CA LYS A 64 19.23 7.38 -3.78
C LYS A 64 18.03 7.61 -4.71
N ALA A 65 18.16 7.26 -5.98
CA ALA A 65 17.08 7.41 -6.94
C ALA A 65 15.90 6.52 -6.56
N ALA A 66 16.16 5.30 -6.13
CA ALA A 66 15.10 4.38 -5.69
C ALA A 66 14.38 4.94 -4.48
N SER A 67 15.12 5.50 -3.51
CA SER A 67 14.51 6.10 -2.33
C SER A 67 13.60 7.27 -2.67
N ILE A 68 14.04 8.15 -3.55
CA ILE A 68 13.26 9.30 -4.00
C ILE A 68 12.00 8.83 -4.73
N ARG A 69 12.15 7.85 -5.61
CA ARG A 69 11.00 7.29 -6.35
C ARG A 69 9.96 6.73 -5.40
N TYR A 70 10.41 6.01 -4.38
CA TYR A 70 9.51 5.42 -3.40
C TYR A 70 8.74 6.49 -2.63
N VAL A 71 9.42 7.52 -2.14
CA VAL A 71 8.77 8.60 -1.40
C VAL A 71 7.71 9.30 -2.27
N ARG A 72 8.05 9.59 -3.52
CA ARG A 72 7.11 10.23 -4.45
C ARG A 72 5.93 9.32 -4.76
N ALA A 73 6.19 8.02 -4.94
CA ALA A 73 5.12 7.05 -5.19
C ALA A 73 4.16 6.97 -4.01
N LEU A 74 4.70 6.97 -2.78
CA LEU A 74 3.85 6.98 -1.58
C LEU A 74 3.01 8.25 -1.48
N GLN A 75 3.57 9.41 -1.82
CA GLN A 75 2.83 10.66 -1.81
C GLN A 75 1.67 10.62 -2.81
N ARG A 76 1.91 10.06 -3.99
CA ARG A 76 0.86 9.91 -5.01
C ARG A 76 -0.19 8.91 -4.60
N LEU A 77 0.24 7.80 -3.99
CA LEU A 77 -0.70 6.81 -3.47
C LEU A 77 -1.59 7.41 -2.38
N LYS A 78 -0.99 8.17 -1.46
CA LYS A 78 -1.74 8.84 -0.40
C LYS A 78 -2.76 9.80 -0.98
N ALA A 79 -2.40 10.56 -1.99
CA ALA A 79 -3.33 11.48 -2.65
C ALA A 79 -4.52 10.74 -3.26
N LYS A 80 -4.26 9.58 -3.88
CA LYS A 80 -5.34 8.76 -4.44
C LYS A 80 -6.25 8.19 -3.35
N LEU A 81 -5.66 7.75 -2.25
CA LEU A 81 -6.45 7.22 -1.13
C LEU A 81 -7.35 8.31 -0.53
N VAL A 82 -6.83 9.53 -0.40
CA VAL A 82 -7.63 10.67 0.10
C VAL A 82 -8.80 10.95 -0.83
N GLU A 83 -8.58 10.94 -2.15
CA GLU A 83 -9.66 11.14 -3.12
C GLU A 83 -10.78 10.11 -2.92
N TYR A 84 -10.42 8.84 -2.77
CA TYR A 84 -11.44 7.79 -2.61
C TYR A 84 -12.16 7.88 -1.28
N THR A 85 -11.48 8.26 -0.22
CA THR A 85 -12.12 8.34 1.11
C THR A 85 -12.98 9.59 1.25
N GLU A 86 -12.66 10.68 0.57
CA GLU A 86 -13.46 11.90 0.62
C GLU A 86 -14.81 11.76 -0.08
N PHE A 87 -14.88 10.88 -1.08
CA PHE A 87 -16.13 10.66 -1.82
C PHE A 87 -17.03 9.60 -1.20
N GLN A 88 -16.62 9.01 -0.09
CA GLN A 88 -17.43 8.00 0.58
C GLN A 88 -18.16 8.63 1.75
N PRO A 89 -19.49 8.49 1.79
CA PRO A 89 -20.28 9.02 2.90
C PRO A 89 -19.97 8.35 4.23
#